data_4dbb7bd0d1f601985e0dec14b186c8fc
#
_entry.id   4dbb7bd0d1f601985e0dec14b186c8fc
#
_cell.length_a   1.000
_cell.length_b   1.000
_cell.length_c   1.000
_cell.angle_alpha   90.00
_cell.angle_beta   90.00
_cell.angle_gamma   90.00
#
_symmetry.space_group_name_H-M   'P 1'
#
loop_
_entity.id
_entity.type
_entity.pdbx_description
1 polymer ?
#
loop_
_entity_poly.entity_id
_entity_poly.type
_entity_poly.pdbx_seq_one_letter_code
_entity_poly.pdbx_strand_id
1 'polypeptide(L)'
;MILVDTNVVSELMRPAPAPEVLAWFARQDVAALFLSAVSEAELRAGAAYLPAGRRRDGLVAAIDAMVAEDFAGRVLAFDSAAARSYAAIAASRRAAGKPIAEADCQIAAIAQAHGAAVATRNVSDFLGCGVAVIDPWQS
;
A
#
# COMPACT_ATOMS: atom_id res chain seq x y z
N MET A 1 -13.10 -3.93 2.41
CA MET A 1 -11.91 -3.87 1.53
C MET A 1 -10.88 -2.95 2.15
N ILE A 2 -9.67 -3.42 2.31
CA ILE A 2 -8.55 -2.68 2.89
C ILE A 2 -7.38 -2.74 1.91
N LEU A 3 -6.92 -1.59 1.46
CA LEU A 3 -5.73 -1.47 0.63
C LEU A 3 -4.52 -1.31 1.54
N VAL A 4 -3.59 -2.24 1.46
CA VAL A 4 -2.40 -2.28 2.34
C VAL A 4 -1.29 -1.46 1.70
N ASP A 5 -0.85 -0.41 2.39
CA ASP A 5 0.23 0.46 1.91
C ASP A 5 1.58 -0.25 1.93
N THR A 6 2.50 0.24 1.12
CA THR A 6 3.84 -0.32 0.92
C THR A 6 4.58 -0.55 2.24
N ASN A 7 4.53 0.42 3.17
CA ASN A 7 5.26 0.31 4.44
C ASN A 7 4.76 -0.83 5.34
N VAL A 8 3.47 -1.17 5.26
CA VAL A 8 2.88 -2.28 6.02
C VAL A 8 3.36 -3.61 5.44
N VAL A 9 3.35 -3.76 4.12
CA VAL A 9 3.84 -4.96 3.44
C VAL A 9 5.34 -5.13 3.68
N SER A 10 6.11 -4.05 3.58
CA SER A 10 7.55 -4.08 3.88
C SER A 10 7.83 -4.55 5.30
N GLU A 11 7.00 -4.13 6.27
CA GLU A 11 7.16 -4.58 7.66
C GLU A 11 6.99 -6.10 7.77
N LEU A 12 5.99 -6.66 7.09
CA LEU A 12 5.75 -8.11 7.10
C LEU A 12 6.88 -8.91 6.47
N MET A 13 7.63 -8.31 5.55
CA MET A 13 8.75 -8.96 4.86
C MET A 13 10.05 -8.92 5.66
N ARG A 14 10.09 -8.21 6.79
CA ARG A 14 11.27 -8.18 7.67
C ARG A 14 11.44 -9.52 8.38
N PRO A 15 12.70 -9.89 8.74
CA PRO A 15 12.95 -11.13 9.50
C PRO A 15 12.19 -11.19 10.84
N ALA A 16 12.01 -10.04 11.50
CA ALA A 16 11.27 -9.94 12.77
C ALA A 16 10.27 -8.79 12.67
N PRO A 17 9.10 -9.02 12.05
CA PRO A 17 8.07 -7.99 11.94
C PRO A 17 7.55 -7.54 13.31
N ALA A 18 7.07 -6.29 13.39
CA ALA A 18 6.48 -5.75 14.61
C ALA A 18 5.31 -6.64 15.07
N PRO A 19 5.27 -7.04 16.37
CA PRO A 19 4.20 -7.91 16.86
C PRO A 19 2.80 -7.32 16.68
N GLU A 20 2.65 -6.00 16.81
CA GLU A 20 1.37 -5.30 16.63
C GLU A 20 0.84 -5.48 15.21
N VAL A 21 1.72 -5.41 14.22
CA VAL A 21 1.37 -5.56 12.81
C VAL A 21 0.96 -6.99 12.51
N LEU A 22 1.72 -7.96 13.01
CA LEU A 22 1.38 -9.38 12.89
C LEU A 22 0.00 -9.68 13.51
N ALA A 23 -0.25 -9.14 14.70
CA ALA A 23 -1.52 -9.32 15.39
C ALA A 23 -2.68 -8.68 14.60
N TRP A 24 -2.45 -7.51 14.01
CA TRP A 24 -3.46 -6.85 13.19
C TRP A 24 -3.83 -7.73 11.96
N PHE A 25 -2.83 -8.24 11.26
CA PHE A 25 -3.05 -9.12 10.11
C PHE A 25 -3.80 -10.39 10.49
N ALA A 26 -3.45 -10.99 11.65
CA ALA A 26 -4.10 -12.21 12.12
C ALA A 26 -5.61 -12.03 12.38
N ARG A 27 -6.05 -10.79 12.65
CA ARG A 27 -7.46 -10.47 12.87
C ARG A 27 -8.23 -10.17 11.60
N GLN A 28 -7.55 -10.03 10.47
CA GLN A 28 -8.20 -9.66 9.21
C GLN A 28 -8.66 -10.89 8.44
N ASP A 29 -9.73 -10.71 7.67
CA ASP A 29 -10.08 -11.65 6.60
C ASP A 29 -9.12 -11.39 5.44
N VAL A 30 -8.33 -12.39 5.07
CA VAL A 30 -7.34 -12.29 3.99
C VAL A 30 -8.00 -11.83 2.69
N ALA A 31 -9.22 -12.28 2.39
CA ALA A 31 -9.95 -11.90 1.19
C ALA A 31 -10.32 -10.41 1.14
N ALA A 32 -10.29 -9.72 2.28
CA ALA A 32 -10.55 -8.28 2.36
C ALA A 32 -9.29 -7.42 2.16
N LEU A 33 -8.11 -8.02 2.11
CA LEU A 33 -6.82 -7.32 1.97
C LEU A 33 -6.40 -7.25 0.51
N PHE A 34 -6.08 -6.06 0.05
CA PHE A 34 -5.69 -5.77 -1.34
C PHE A 34 -4.36 -5.02 -1.36
N LEU A 35 -3.62 -5.20 -2.44
CA LEU A 35 -2.39 -4.47 -2.74
C LEU A 35 -2.64 -3.59 -3.96
N SER A 36 -2.00 -2.42 -4.03
CA SER A 36 -2.00 -1.65 -5.27
C SER A 36 -0.82 -2.03 -6.16
N ALA A 37 -0.99 -1.90 -7.48
CA ALA A 37 0.13 -2.02 -8.42
C ALA A 37 1.21 -0.96 -8.15
N VAL A 38 0.84 0.18 -7.57
CA VAL A 38 1.79 1.23 -7.15
C VAL A 38 2.68 0.72 -6.02
N SER A 39 2.11 0.08 -5.00
CA SER A 39 2.90 -0.53 -3.92
C SER A 39 3.77 -1.67 -4.44
N GLU A 40 3.25 -2.49 -5.34
CA GLU A 40 4.05 -3.52 -6.01
C GLU A 40 5.25 -2.90 -6.72
N ALA A 41 5.05 -1.82 -7.47
CA ALA A 41 6.12 -1.12 -8.18
C ALA A 41 7.18 -0.57 -7.20
N GLU A 42 6.77 0.01 -6.08
CA GLU A 42 7.69 0.51 -5.07
C GLU A 42 8.53 -0.61 -4.45
N LEU A 43 7.90 -1.75 -4.14
CA LEU A 43 8.61 -2.92 -3.60
C LEU A 43 9.61 -3.48 -4.62
N ARG A 44 9.19 -3.63 -5.87
CA ARG A 44 10.06 -4.14 -6.93
C ARG A 44 11.22 -3.20 -7.25
N ALA A 45 10.98 -1.91 -7.25
CA ALA A 45 12.03 -0.90 -7.43
C ALA A 45 13.05 -0.96 -6.29
N GLY A 46 12.57 -1.07 -5.04
CA GLY A 46 13.44 -1.20 -3.88
C GLY A 46 14.35 -2.43 -3.97
N ALA A 47 13.81 -3.56 -4.43
CA ALA A 47 14.61 -4.76 -4.67
C ALA A 47 15.62 -4.57 -5.80
N ALA A 48 15.20 -3.93 -6.90
CA ALA A 48 16.06 -3.71 -8.07
C ALA A 48 17.22 -2.76 -7.78
N TYR A 49 17.09 -1.86 -6.80
CA TYR A 49 18.15 -0.95 -6.39
C TYR A 49 19.27 -1.64 -5.59
N LEU A 50 19.01 -2.84 -5.06
CA LEU A 50 20.03 -3.60 -4.34
C LEU A 50 21.11 -4.10 -5.31
N PRO A 51 22.36 -4.24 -4.85
CA PRO A 51 23.41 -4.89 -5.64
C PRO A 51 22.99 -6.32 -6.02
N ALA A 52 23.46 -6.79 -7.18
CA ALA A 52 23.24 -8.16 -7.60
C ALA A 52 23.79 -9.13 -6.52
N GLY A 53 23.02 -10.16 -6.18
CA GLY A 53 23.40 -11.13 -5.16
C GLY A 53 22.20 -11.79 -4.51
N ARG A 54 22.48 -12.59 -3.48
CA ARG A 54 21.46 -13.40 -2.79
C ARG A 54 20.36 -12.56 -2.14
N ARG A 55 20.72 -11.41 -1.57
CA ARG A 55 19.75 -10.54 -0.89
C ARG A 55 18.71 -10.03 -1.87
N ARG A 56 19.16 -9.53 -3.03
CA ARG A 56 18.26 -9.06 -4.08
C ARG A 56 17.40 -10.20 -4.62
N ASP A 57 18.01 -11.33 -4.94
CA ASP A 57 17.30 -12.49 -5.50
C ASP A 57 16.25 -13.02 -4.52
N GLY A 58 16.59 -13.09 -3.24
CA GLY A 58 15.67 -13.52 -2.19
C GLY A 58 14.49 -12.56 -2.03
N LEU A 59 14.74 -11.25 -2.09
CA LEU A 59 13.69 -10.24 -1.98
C LEU A 59 12.77 -10.27 -3.21
N VAL A 60 13.33 -10.40 -4.41
CA VAL A 60 12.53 -10.54 -5.64
C VAL A 60 11.64 -11.77 -5.56
N ALA A 61 12.18 -12.91 -5.13
CA ALA A 61 11.41 -14.15 -4.97
C ALA A 61 10.28 -14.00 -3.93
N ALA A 62 10.55 -13.32 -2.82
CA ALA A 62 9.55 -13.06 -1.79
C ALA A 62 8.42 -12.15 -2.31
N ILE A 63 8.74 -11.12 -3.08
CA ILE A 63 7.75 -10.24 -3.71
C ILE A 63 6.92 -11.02 -4.72
N ASP A 64 7.55 -11.84 -5.56
CA ASP A 64 6.84 -12.66 -6.54
C ASP A 64 5.84 -13.60 -5.87
N ALA A 65 6.25 -14.28 -4.80
CA ALA A 65 5.39 -15.17 -4.05
C ALA A 65 4.21 -14.42 -3.39
N MET A 66 4.48 -13.27 -2.80
CA MET A 66 3.45 -12.46 -2.17
C MET A 66 2.39 -12.01 -3.18
N VAL A 67 2.82 -11.50 -4.33
CA VAL A 67 1.90 -11.03 -5.38
C VAL A 67 1.09 -12.19 -5.97
N ALA A 68 1.73 -13.33 -6.22
CA ALA A 68 1.09 -14.47 -6.87
C ALA A 68 0.21 -15.30 -5.92
N GLU A 69 0.53 -15.32 -4.63
CA GLU A 69 -0.12 -16.18 -3.65
C GLU A 69 -0.94 -15.39 -2.64
N ASP A 70 -0.28 -14.50 -1.87
CA ASP A 70 -0.93 -13.79 -0.76
C ASP A 70 -1.98 -12.79 -1.24
N PHE A 71 -1.73 -12.15 -2.38
CA PHE A 71 -2.64 -11.19 -3.01
C PHE A 71 -3.17 -11.68 -4.36
N ALA A 72 -3.26 -12.99 -4.55
CA ALA A 72 -3.75 -13.59 -5.80
C ALA A 72 -5.12 -13.00 -6.19
N GLY A 73 -5.20 -12.37 -7.37
CA GLY A 73 -6.41 -11.72 -7.86
C GLY A 73 -6.82 -10.45 -7.11
N ARG A 74 -5.96 -9.93 -6.21
CA ARG A 74 -6.27 -8.79 -5.35
C ARG A 74 -5.22 -7.68 -5.43
N VAL A 75 -4.55 -7.56 -6.58
CA VAL A 75 -3.70 -6.41 -6.90
C VAL A 75 -4.50 -5.45 -7.77
N LEU A 76 -4.72 -4.24 -7.26
CA LEU A 76 -5.55 -3.24 -7.91
C LEU A 76 -4.71 -2.29 -8.77
N ALA A 77 -5.16 -2.07 -10.01
CA ALA A 77 -4.48 -1.18 -10.95
C ALA A 77 -4.82 0.28 -10.68
N PHE A 78 -3.91 1.17 -11.08
CA PHE A 78 -4.20 2.59 -11.23
C PHE A 78 -4.87 2.80 -12.59
N ASP A 79 -6.20 2.68 -12.61
CA ASP A 79 -7.01 2.74 -13.81
C ASP A 79 -7.66 4.12 -14.03
N SER A 80 -8.57 4.21 -15.00
CA SER A 80 -9.24 5.48 -15.32
C SER A 80 -10.10 6.01 -14.17
N ALA A 81 -10.77 5.14 -13.41
CA ALA A 81 -11.54 5.55 -12.24
C ALA A 81 -10.62 6.11 -11.16
N ALA A 82 -9.48 5.45 -10.90
CA ALA A 82 -8.47 5.94 -9.97
C ALA A 82 -7.87 7.27 -10.45
N ALA A 83 -7.69 7.46 -11.75
CA ALA A 83 -7.18 8.72 -12.30
C ALA A 83 -8.10 9.90 -12.00
N ARG A 84 -9.42 9.70 -12.05
CA ARG A 84 -10.39 10.73 -11.68
C ARG A 84 -10.33 11.05 -10.19
N SER A 85 -10.26 10.03 -9.35
CA SER A 85 -10.09 10.20 -7.90
C SER A 85 -8.79 10.92 -7.58
N TYR A 86 -7.71 10.57 -8.28
CA TYR A 86 -6.41 11.22 -8.14
C TYR A 86 -6.50 12.73 -8.35
N ALA A 87 -7.13 13.17 -9.44
CA ALA A 87 -7.26 14.59 -9.74
C ALA A 87 -8.02 15.33 -8.64
N ALA A 88 -9.09 14.75 -8.13
CA ALA A 88 -9.89 15.35 -7.05
C ALA A 88 -9.11 15.44 -5.73
N ILE A 89 -8.41 14.38 -5.35
CA ILE A 89 -7.58 14.34 -4.13
C ILE A 89 -6.43 15.35 -4.23
N ALA A 90 -5.70 15.34 -5.35
CA ALA A 90 -4.56 16.23 -5.55
C ALA A 90 -4.99 17.70 -5.49
N ALA A 91 -6.09 18.05 -6.15
CA ALA A 91 -6.61 19.41 -6.14
C ALA A 91 -7.07 19.85 -4.75
N SER A 92 -7.78 18.99 -4.03
CA SER A 92 -8.26 19.26 -2.67
C SER A 92 -7.09 19.46 -1.69
N ARG A 93 -6.09 18.59 -1.74
CA ARG A 93 -4.92 18.70 -0.86
C ARG A 93 -4.09 19.92 -1.17
N ARG A 94 -3.94 20.26 -2.44
CA ARG A 94 -3.22 21.46 -2.87
C ARG A 94 -3.94 22.72 -2.40
N ALA A 95 -5.26 22.78 -2.55
CA ALA A 95 -6.07 23.91 -2.09
C ALA A 95 -6.00 24.10 -0.57
N ALA A 96 -5.86 23.00 0.19
CA ALA A 96 -5.72 23.02 1.64
C ALA A 96 -4.28 23.37 2.10
N GLY A 97 -3.34 23.60 1.17
CA GLY A 97 -1.95 23.88 1.50
C GLY A 97 -1.17 22.65 1.99
N LYS A 98 -1.67 21.46 1.74
CA LYS A 98 -1.06 20.20 2.17
C LYS A 98 -0.90 19.25 0.97
N PRO A 99 -0.01 19.57 0.01
CA PRO A 99 0.18 18.72 -1.16
C PRO A 99 0.61 17.32 -0.75
N ILE A 100 0.13 16.32 -1.48
CA ILE A 100 0.41 14.92 -1.23
C ILE A 100 1.44 14.41 -2.23
N ALA A 101 2.34 13.53 -1.79
CA ALA A 101 3.30 12.88 -2.66
C ALA A 101 2.58 12.06 -3.74
N GLU A 102 3.18 11.98 -4.93
CA GLU A 102 2.55 11.35 -6.10
C GLU A 102 2.12 9.91 -5.83
N ALA A 103 3.03 9.09 -5.30
CA ALA A 103 2.74 7.68 -5.03
C ALA A 103 1.62 7.52 -3.99
N ASP A 104 1.64 8.31 -2.91
CA ASP A 104 0.61 8.28 -1.88
C ASP A 104 -0.75 8.70 -2.44
N CYS A 105 -0.75 9.71 -3.31
CA CYS A 105 -1.97 10.16 -3.99
C CYS A 105 -2.54 9.08 -4.91
N GLN A 106 -1.69 8.36 -5.63
CA GLN A 106 -2.11 7.24 -6.47
C GLN A 106 -2.73 6.12 -5.63
N ILE A 107 -2.11 5.77 -4.51
CA ILE A 107 -2.62 4.74 -3.59
C ILE A 107 -3.97 5.18 -3.01
N ALA A 108 -4.06 6.41 -2.51
CA ALA A 108 -5.31 6.97 -2.00
C ALA A 108 -6.41 6.98 -3.06
N ALA A 109 -6.07 7.31 -4.30
CA ALA A 109 -6.99 7.35 -5.42
C ALA A 109 -7.56 5.96 -5.77
N ILE A 110 -6.71 4.95 -5.77
CA ILE A 110 -7.14 3.56 -5.97
C ILE A 110 -8.10 3.14 -4.85
N ALA A 111 -7.75 3.43 -3.60
CA ALA A 111 -8.59 3.11 -2.46
C ALA A 111 -9.95 3.82 -2.55
N GLN A 112 -9.95 5.11 -2.85
CA GLN A 112 -11.19 5.89 -2.96
C GLN A 112 -12.09 5.35 -4.08
N ALA A 113 -11.53 5.03 -5.23
CA ALA A 113 -12.27 4.50 -6.37
C ALA A 113 -12.95 3.17 -6.04
N HIS A 114 -12.40 2.38 -5.15
CA HIS A 114 -12.96 1.10 -4.71
C HIS A 114 -13.74 1.16 -3.40
N GLY A 115 -13.83 2.33 -2.76
CA GLY A 115 -14.44 2.45 -1.44
C GLY A 115 -13.68 1.71 -0.34
N ALA A 116 -12.37 1.54 -0.52
CA ALA A 116 -11.51 0.82 0.41
C ALA A 116 -10.92 1.75 1.48
N ALA A 117 -10.65 1.21 2.66
CA ALA A 117 -9.77 1.85 3.63
C ALA A 117 -8.30 1.66 3.23
N VAL A 118 -7.42 2.51 3.75
CA VAL A 118 -5.96 2.36 3.58
C VAL A 118 -5.35 1.98 4.91
N ALA A 119 -4.61 0.88 4.95
CA ALA A 119 -3.80 0.49 6.09
C ALA A 119 -2.38 1.01 5.88
N THR A 120 -1.92 1.90 6.75
CA THR A 120 -0.63 2.58 6.61
C THR A 120 -0.07 3.01 7.97
N ARG A 121 1.24 3.11 8.06
CA ARG A 121 1.91 3.75 9.19
C ARG A 121 1.86 5.28 9.09
N ASN A 122 1.85 5.81 7.87
CA ASN A 122 1.90 7.24 7.59
C ASN A 122 0.49 7.84 7.53
N VAL A 123 -0.23 7.75 8.63
CA VAL A 123 -1.65 8.16 8.71
C VAL A 123 -1.84 9.60 8.24
N SER A 124 -0.97 10.53 8.65
CA SER A 124 -1.09 11.94 8.30
C SER A 124 -1.02 12.20 6.79
N ASP A 125 -0.30 11.36 6.03
CA ASP A 125 -0.16 11.51 4.59
C ASP A 125 -1.47 11.20 3.84
N PHE A 126 -2.37 10.44 4.45
CA PHE A 126 -3.64 10.03 3.87
C PHE A 126 -4.86 10.76 4.43
N LEU A 127 -4.68 11.63 5.43
CA LEU A 127 -5.79 12.43 5.97
C LEU A 127 -6.28 13.41 4.91
N GLY A 128 -7.60 13.60 4.84
CA GLY A 128 -8.21 14.49 3.87
C GLY A 128 -8.29 13.94 2.46
N CYS A 129 -8.03 12.66 2.26
CA CYS A 129 -8.09 12.00 0.95
C CYS A 129 -9.42 11.30 0.66
N GLY A 130 -10.41 11.43 1.55
CA GLY A 130 -11.72 10.80 1.37
C GLY A 130 -11.71 9.30 1.55
N VAL A 131 -10.74 8.76 2.30
CA VAL A 131 -10.63 7.34 2.62
C VAL A 131 -10.49 7.15 4.13
N ALA A 132 -11.00 6.05 4.64
CA ALA A 132 -10.72 5.64 6.02
C ALA A 132 -9.27 5.19 6.13
N VAL A 133 -8.60 5.54 7.23
CA VAL A 133 -7.19 5.22 7.45
C VAL A 133 -7.06 4.36 8.69
N ILE A 134 -6.30 3.28 8.58
CA ILE A 134 -6.04 2.32 9.66
C ILE A 134 -4.53 2.29 9.88
N ASP A 135 -4.10 2.40 11.14
CA ASP A 135 -2.69 2.22 11.52
C ASP A 135 -2.52 0.85 12.18
N PRO A 136 -1.92 -0.15 11.48
CA PRO A 136 -1.73 -1.48 12.06
C PRO A 136 -0.82 -1.51 13.30
N TRP A 137 0.02 -0.48 13.51
CA TRP A 137 0.88 -0.39 14.69
C TRP A 137 0.12 0.07 15.94
N GLN A 138 -1.04 0.73 15.77
CA GLN A 138 -1.83 1.32 16.85
C GLN A 138 -3.15 0.59 17.12
N SER A 139 -3.39 -0.49 16.42
CA SER A 139 -4.69 -1.19 16.50
C SER A 139 -4.69 -2.34 17.49
#